data_28c4c59b34ef7583dfa99600189d876a
#
_entry.id   28c4c59b34ef7583dfa99600189d876a
#
_cell.length_a   1.000
_cell.length_b   1.000
_cell.length_c   1.000
_cell.angle_alpha   90.00
_cell.angle_beta   90.00
_cell.angle_gamma   90.00
#
_symmetry.space_group_name_H-M   'P 1'
#
loop_
_entity.id
_entity.type
_entity.pdbx_description
1 polymer ?
#
loop_
_entity_poly.entity_id
_entity_poly.type
_entity_poly.pdbx_seq_one_letter_code
_entity_poly.pdbx_strand_id
1 'polypeptide(L)'
;VPSEGYLAKAKALCEAHNALFIADEVQTGIARTGRLLATCGNCSCEKGCEKTPEVKPDILILGKAISGGVYPVSAVLANNEIMNVIKPGQHGSTFGGNPVAAAVAIAALEVIKDENLAANADRLGNILRQGLNDIAARNPLIALVRGKGLLNAIVINSDEDSDLAWDICLRFR
;
A
#
# COMPACT_ATOMS: atom_id res chain seq x y z
N VAL A 1 4.14 8.73 5.14
CA VAL A 1 5.02 8.10 4.13
C VAL A 1 6.42 8.10 4.69
N PRO A 2 7.08 6.96 4.79
CA PRO A 2 8.46 6.89 5.25
C PRO A 2 9.41 7.60 4.29
N SER A 3 10.58 8.01 4.80
CA SER A 3 11.64 8.60 3.99
C SER A 3 12.19 7.60 2.98
N GLU A 4 12.83 8.12 1.93
CA GLU A 4 13.48 7.27 0.93
C GLU A 4 14.52 6.34 1.59
N GLY A 5 14.56 5.09 1.14
CA GLY A 5 15.47 4.07 1.69
C GLY A 5 15.08 3.49 3.06
N TYR A 6 14.01 3.97 3.70
CA TYR A 6 13.59 3.46 5.01
C TYR A 6 13.32 1.96 4.99
N LEU A 7 12.53 1.48 4.01
CA LEU A 7 12.18 0.06 3.92
C LEU A 7 13.40 -0.83 3.70
N ALA A 8 14.35 -0.39 2.89
CA ALA A 8 15.61 -1.12 2.67
C ALA A 8 16.43 -1.21 3.96
N LYS A 9 16.52 -0.13 4.73
CA LYS A 9 17.21 -0.14 6.04
C LYS A 9 16.50 -1.03 7.06
N ALA A 10 15.17 -0.97 7.09
CA ALA A 10 14.37 -1.82 7.97
C ALA A 10 14.54 -3.30 7.62
N LYS A 11 14.50 -3.65 6.34
CA LYS A 11 14.76 -5.03 5.88
C LYS A 11 16.16 -5.51 6.27
N ALA A 12 17.19 -4.69 6.02
CA ALA A 12 18.57 -5.03 6.41
C ALA A 12 18.73 -5.23 7.92
N LEU A 13 18.04 -4.42 8.73
CA LEU A 13 18.04 -4.58 10.18
C LEU A 13 17.37 -5.89 10.60
N CYS A 14 16.22 -6.24 10.01
CA CYS A 14 15.55 -7.51 10.25
C CYS A 14 16.50 -8.69 9.93
N GLU A 15 17.16 -8.66 8.79
CA GLU A 15 18.14 -9.70 8.38
C GLU A 15 19.30 -9.81 9.37
N ALA A 16 19.87 -8.69 9.81
CA ALA A 16 20.97 -8.67 10.77
C ALA A 16 20.59 -9.28 12.13
N HIS A 17 19.29 -9.26 12.47
CA HIS A 17 18.77 -9.81 13.73
C HIS A 17 17.99 -11.11 13.56
N ASN A 18 18.12 -11.78 12.41
CA ASN A 18 17.38 -13.01 12.09
C ASN A 18 15.88 -12.90 12.34
N ALA A 19 15.28 -11.76 11.97
CA ALA A 19 13.86 -11.46 12.07
C ALA A 19 13.23 -11.40 10.68
N LEU A 20 11.98 -11.85 10.55
CA LEU A 20 11.23 -11.75 9.30
C LEU A 20 10.72 -10.32 9.09
N PHE A 21 10.90 -9.80 7.89
CA PHE A 21 10.31 -8.54 7.45
C PHE A 21 8.96 -8.80 6.80
N ILE A 22 7.88 -8.37 7.47
CA ILE A 22 6.50 -8.52 7.00
C ILE A 22 6.03 -7.20 6.43
N ALA A 23 5.61 -7.18 5.16
CA ALA A 23 5.00 -6.03 4.53
C ALA A 23 3.48 -6.17 4.53
N ASP A 24 2.81 -5.35 5.32
CA ASP A 24 1.36 -5.18 5.27
C ASP A 24 1.01 -4.18 4.16
N GLU A 25 0.67 -4.71 3.01
CA GLU A 25 0.25 -3.95 1.83
C GLU A 25 -1.27 -3.98 1.60
N VAL A 26 -2.03 -4.32 2.64
CA VAL A 26 -3.51 -4.39 2.56
C VAL A 26 -4.10 -3.07 2.06
N GLN A 27 -3.54 -1.94 2.47
CA GLN A 27 -4.01 -0.61 2.06
C GLN A 27 -3.09 0.07 1.04
N THR A 28 -1.81 -0.21 1.08
CA THR A 28 -0.80 0.49 0.28
C THR A 28 -0.54 -0.17 -1.07
N GLY A 29 -0.75 -1.47 -1.16
CA GLY A 29 -0.54 -2.26 -2.36
C GLY A 29 -1.66 -2.12 -3.41
N ILE A 30 -1.55 -2.95 -4.43
CA ILE A 30 -2.50 -3.07 -5.53
C ILE A 30 -2.78 -1.70 -6.16
N ALA A 31 -1.72 -1.07 -6.64
CA ALA A 31 -1.67 0.21 -7.35
C ALA A 31 -2.00 1.48 -6.52
N ARG A 32 -2.50 1.37 -5.28
CA ARG A 32 -2.93 2.53 -4.49
C ARG A 32 -1.87 3.62 -4.34
N THR A 33 -0.62 3.24 -4.14
CA THR A 33 0.50 4.17 -3.93
C THR A 33 1.24 4.56 -5.22
N GLY A 34 0.67 4.29 -6.39
CA GLY A 34 1.28 4.61 -7.67
C GLY A 34 2.26 3.53 -8.18
N ARG A 35 2.32 2.40 -7.50
CA ARG A 35 3.04 1.19 -7.89
C ARG A 35 2.18 -0.03 -7.57
N LEU A 36 2.46 -1.17 -8.18
CA LEU A 36 1.72 -2.39 -7.84
C LEU A 36 1.83 -2.70 -6.33
N LEU A 37 3.04 -2.57 -5.78
CA LEU A 37 3.33 -2.71 -4.35
C LEU A 37 4.09 -1.47 -3.84
N ALA A 38 3.80 -1.04 -2.63
CA ALA A 38 4.51 0.09 -2.01
C ALA A 38 5.98 -0.26 -1.68
N THR A 39 6.28 -1.52 -1.43
CA THR A 39 7.64 -2.04 -1.22
C THR A 39 8.51 -2.00 -2.47
N CYS A 40 7.94 -1.98 -3.67
CA CYS A 40 8.68 -1.84 -4.93
C CYS A 40 9.42 -0.49 -5.08
N GLY A 41 9.30 0.42 -4.14
CA GLY A 41 9.97 1.72 -4.20
C GLY A 41 9.43 2.63 -5.32
N ASN A 42 10.33 3.43 -5.90
CA ASN A 42 9.96 4.44 -6.92
C ASN A 42 10.23 3.99 -8.37
N CYS A 43 10.34 2.71 -8.64
CA CYS A 43 10.60 2.25 -9.99
C CYS A 43 9.31 2.09 -10.81
N SER A 44 9.40 2.42 -12.09
CA SER A 44 8.38 2.11 -13.11
C SER A 44 8.66 0.72 -13.67
N CYS A 45 8.41 -0.32 -12.89
CA CYS A 45 8.86 -1.67 -13.21
C CYS A 45 8.05 -2.30 -14.35
N GLU A 46 8.31 -1.93 -15.58
CA GLU A 46 7.90 -2.76 -16.73
C GLU A 46 8.89 -3.92 -17.01
N LYS A 47 10.15 -3.82 -16.55
CA LYS A 47 11.21 -4.83 -16.84
C LYS A 47 12.18 -5.08 -15.67
N GLY A 48 11.71 -5.00 -14.42
CA GLY A 48 12.61 -5.15 -13.26
C GLY A 48 13.27 -3.83 -12.84
N CYS A 49 13.52 -3.68 -11.55
CA CYS A 49 14.09 -2.46 -11.00
C CYS A 49 15.61 -2.52 -11.02
N GLU A 50 16.26 -1.94 -12.01
CA GLU A 50 17.72 -1.81 -12.06
C GLU A 50 18.27 -0.70 -11.15
N LYS A 51 17.43 0.21 -10.65
CA LYS A 51 17.87 1.47 -10.01
C LYS A 51 17.74 1.53 -8.50
N THR A 52 16.99 0.65 -7.88
CA THR A 52 16.89 0.56 -6.41
C THR A 52 16.86 -0.90 -6.01
N PRO A 53 17.59 -1.30 -4.96
CA PRO A 53 17.48 -2.66 -4.47
C PRO A 53 16.01 -2.90 -4.11
N GLU A 54 15.43 -3.90 -4.76
CA GLU A 54 14.08 -4.34 -4.51
C GLU A 54 13.97 -4.77 -3.04
N VAL A 55 13.09 -4.13 -2.30
CA VAL A 55 12.81 -4.54 -0.93
C VAL A 55 11.81 -5.69 -1.00
N LYS A 56 12.32 -6.90 -1.12
CA LYS A 56 11.50 -8.10 -1.09
C LYS A 56 11.18 -8.46 0.37
N PRO A 57 9.92 -8.37 0.80
CA PRO A 57 9.53 -8.83 2.12
C PRO A 57 9.62 -10.36 2.22
N ASP A 58 9.79 -10.87 3.43
CA ASP A 58 9.72 -12.30 3.71
C ASP A 58 8.27 -12.79 3.68
N ILE A 59 7.36 -11.93 4.15
CA ILE A 59 5.92 -12.14 4.10
C ILE A 59 5.26 -10.89 3.53
N LEU A 60 4.39 -11.06 2.55
CA LEU A 60 3.58 -10.00 1.95
C LEU A 60 2.10 -10.26 2.25
N ILE A 61 1.41 -9.27 2.81
CA ILE A 61 -0.02 -9.32 3.10
C ILE A 61 -0.76 -8.41 2.13
N LEU A 62 -1.74 -8.95 1.42
CA LEU A 62 -2.58 -8.24 0.45
C LEU A 62 -4.06 -8.35 0.83
N GLY A 63 -4.83 -7.34 0.51
CA GLY A 63 -6.27 -7.29 0.77
C GLY A 63 -6.94 -6.12 0.06
N LYS A 64 -8.12 -5.74 0.50
CA LYS A 64 -8.88 -4.60 -0.02
C LYS A 64 -8.96 -4.59 -1.56
N ALA A 65 -8.10 -3.82 -2.22
CA ALA A 65 -8.11 -3.62 -3.66
C ALA A 65 -7.80 -4.87 -4.49
N ILE A 66 -7.30 -5.96 -3.87
CA ILE A 66 -6.97 -7.19 -4.62
C ILE A 66 -8.19 -7.82 -5.32
N SER A 67 -9.40 -7.50 -4.87
CA SER A 67 -10.65 -7.96 -5.51
C SER A 67 -11.38 -6.86 -6.29
N GLY A 68 -10.76 -5.72 -6.53
CA GLY A 68 -11.44 -4.58 -7.14
C GLY A 68 -12.63 -4.05 -6.33
N GLY A 69 -12.77 -4.44 -5.05
CA GLY A 69 -13.89 -4.07 -4.19
C GLY A 69 -15.15 -4.91 -4.39
N VAL A 70 -15.11 -5.93 -5.24
CA VAL A 70 -16.28 -6.75 -5.61
C VAL A 70 -16.52 -7.89 -4.64
N TYR A 71 -15.44 -8.49 -4.12
CA TYR A 71 -15.51 -9.69 -3.28
C TYR A 71 -14.52 -9.59 -2.10
N PRO A 72 -14.91 -10.01 -0.87
CA PRO A 72 -13.99 -10.01 0.26
C PRO A 72 -12.93 -11.11 0.08
N VAL A 73 -11.68 -10.69 -0.16
CA VAL A 73 -10.55 -11.60 -0.28
C VAL A 73 -9.27 -10.94 0.23
N SER A 74 -8.41 -11.74 0.79
CA SER A 74 -7.04 -11.37 1.16
C SER A 74 -6.09 -12.50 0.79
N ALA A 75 -4.80 -12.19 0.72
CA ALA A 75 -3.77 -13.16 0.45
C ALA A 75 -2.54 -12.89 1.32
N VAL A 76 -1.89 -13.96 1.75
CA VAL A 76 -0.58 -13.93 2.39
C VAL A 76 0.38 -14.71 1.51
N LEU A 77 1.47 -14.07 1.11
CA LEU A 77 2.50 -14.66 0.26
C LEU A 77 3.81 -14.72 1.04
N ALA A 78 4.47 -15.85 0.98
CA ALA A 78 5.83 -16.04 1.49
C ALA A 78 6.51 -17.14 0.69
N ASN A 79 7.82 -17.33 0.92
CA ASN A 79 8.53 -18.45 0.35
C ASN A 79 8.14 -19.78 1.03
N ASN A 80 8.53 -20.90 0.41
CA ASN A 80 8.19 -22.23 0.92
C ASN A 80 8.78 -22.52 2.30
N GLU A 81 9.94 -21.96 2.63
CA GLU A 81 10.60 -22.17 3.94
C GLU A 81 9.73 -21.63 5.07
N ILE A 82 9.09 -20.47 4.84
CA ILE A 82 8.18 -19.85 5.81
C ILE A 82 6.82 -20.55 5.79
N MET A 83 6.23 -20.75 4.61
CA MET A 83 4.87 -21.31 4.51
C MET A 83 4.80 -22.76 4.97
N ASN A 84 5.84 -23.56 4.76
CA ASN A 84 5.86 -24.98 5.17
C ASN A 84 6.06 -25.18 6.68
N VAL A 85 6.22 -24.13 7.46
CA VAL A 85 6.15 -24.21 8.92
C VAL A 85 4.74 -24.60 9.37
N ILE A 86 3.71 -24.12 8.64
CA ILE A 86 2.31 -24.49 8.90
C ILE A 86 2.07 -25.92 8.40
N LYS A 87 1.70 -26.80 9.31
CA LYS A 87 1.43 -28.21 9.00
C LYS A 87 -0.06 -28.45 8.75
N PRO A 88 -0.42 -29.53 8.05
CA PRO A 88 -1.81 -29.92 7.87
C PRO A 88 -2.59 -29.94 9.17
N GLY A 89 -3.76 -29.30 9.19
CA GLY A 89 -4.63 -29.19 10.37
C GLY A 89 -4.32 -28.04 11.32
N GLN A 90 -3.21 -27.29 11.13
CA GLN A 90 -2.87 -26.16 11.99
C GLN A 90 -3.52 -24.83 11.56
N HIS A 91 -3.94 -24.74 10.32
CA HIS A 91 -4.65 -23.57 9.76
C HIS A 91 -5.75 -24.03 8.83
N GLY A 92 -6.89 -23.35 8.87
CA GLY A 92 -8.01 -23.61 7.98
C GLY A 92 -8.93 -22.42 7.85
N SER A 93 -9.65 -22.36 6.75
CA SER A 93 -10.68 -21.36 6.47
C SER A 93 -11.77 -21.99 5.62
N THR A 94 -13.03 -21.82 6.00
CA THR A 94 -14.16 -22.33 5.22
C THR A 94 -14.23 -21.73 3.82
N PHE A 95 -13.92 -20.45 3.69
CA PHE A 95 -13.99 -19.73 2.41
C PHE A 95 -12.62 -19.45 1.79
N GLY A 96 -11.52 -19.79 2.46
CA GLY A 96 -10.16 -19.57 1.94
C GLY A 96 -9.91 -20.39 0.68
N GLY A 97 -9.32 -19.75 -0.33
CA GLY A 97 -8.98 -20.41 -1.59
C GLY A 97 -10.17 -20.76 -2.49
N ASN A 98 -11.35 -20.17 -2.26
CA ASN A 98 -12.50 -20.47 -3.12
C ASN A 98 -12.30 -19.94 -4.54
N PRO A 99 -12.81 -20.65 -5.58
CA PRO A 99 -12.54 -20.32 -6.97
C PRO A 99 -13.14 -18.98 -7.42
N VAL A 100 -14.23 -18.53 -6.80
CA VAL A 100 -14.85 -17.23 -7.11
C VAL A 100 -13.94 -16.09 -6.69
N ALA A 101 -13.41 -16.13 -5.47
CA ALA A 101 -12.45 -15.14 -4.98
C ALA A 101 -11.20 -15.09 -5.85
N ALA A 102 -10.68 -16.25 -6.28
CA ALA A 102 -9.52 -16.35 -7.16
C ALA A 102 -9.80 -15.71 -8.53
N ALA A 103 -10.92 -16.03 -9.16
CA ALA A 103 -11.31 -15.47 -10.47
C ALA A 103 -11.49 -13.95 -10.39
N VAL A 104 -12.15 -13.43 -9.35
CA VAL A 104 -12.34 -12.00 -9.15
C VAL A 104 -11.00 -11.29 -8.93
N ALA A 105 -10.10 -11.87 -8.13
CA ALA A 105 -8.78 -11.28 -7.88
C ALA A 105 -7.92 -11.25 -9.16
N ILE A 106 -7.95 -12.29 -9.97
CA ILE A 106 -7.25 -12.34 -11.27
C ILE A 106 -7.77 -11.24 -12.18
N ALA A 107 -9.08 -11.15 -12.37
CA ALA A 107 -9.70 -10.11 -13.23
C ALA A 107 -9.35 -8.69 -12.72
N ALA A 108 -9.36 -8.46 -11.42
CA ALA A 108 -8.99 -7.16 -10.85
C ALA A 108 -7.51 -6.80 -11.14
N LEU A 109 -6.61 -7.76 -11.05
CA LEU A 109 -5.19 -7.54 -11.35
C LEU A 109 -4.95 -7.32 -12.85
N GLU A 110 -5.70 -7.98 -13.72
CA GLU A 110 -5.67 -7.77 -15.18
C GLU A 110 -6.11 -6.34 -15.52
N VAL A 111 -7.23 -5.86 -14.97
CA VAL A 111 -7.70 -4.47 -15.15
C VAL A 111 -6.64 -3.45 -14.71
N ILE A 112 -6.01 -3.66 -13.54
CA ILE A 112 -4.94 -2.77 -13.05
C ILE A 112 -3.79 -2.67 -14.05
N LYS A 113 -3.41 -3.80 -14.64
CA LYS A 113 -2.33 -3.88 -15.63
C LYS A 113 -2.75 -3.26 -16.96
N ASP A 114 -3.90 -3.67 -17.50
CA ASP A 114 -4.35 -3.31 -18.84
C ASP A 114 -4.71 -1.82 -18.95
N GLU A 115 -5.29 -1.25 -17.89
CA GLU A 115 -5.61 0.18 -17.79
C GLU A 115 -4.48 1.02 -17.22
N ASN A 116 -3.32 0.43 -16.88
CA ASN A 116 -2.16 1.11 -16.31
C ASN A 116 -2.52 1.95 -15.06
N LEU A 117 -3.36 1.40 -14.18
CA LEU A 117 -3.93 2.14 -13.04
C LEU A 117 -2.88 2.59 -12.03
N ALA A 118 -1.74 1.90 -11.91
CA ALA A 118 -0.66 2.31 -11.04
C ALA A 118 -0.06 3.66 -11.47
N ALA A 119 0.25 3.81 -12.77
CA ALA A 119 0.77 5.08 -13.28
C ALA A 119 -0.28 6.20 -13.22
N ASN A 120 -1.56 5.88 -13.45
CA ASN A 120 -2.64 6.85 -13.30
C ASN A 120 -2.78 7.31 -11.83
N ALA A 121 -2.69 6.41 -10.86
CA ALA A 121 -2.71 6.74 -9.44
C ALA A 121 -1.53 7.65 -9.04
N ASP A 122 -0.34 7.41 -9.59
CA ASP A 122 0.83 8.28 -9.35
C ASP A 122 0.60 9.69 -9.92
N ARG A 123 0.18 9.78 -11.19
CA ARG A 123 -0.11 11.03 -11.88
C ARG A 123 -1.18 11.85 -11.16
N LEU A 124 -2.33 11.26 -10.85
CA LEU A 124 -3.44 11.94 -10.18
C LEU A 124 -3.09 12.32 -8.74
N GLY A 125 -2.33 11.47 -8.04
CA GLY A 125 -1.84 11.77 -6.70
C GLY A 125 -0.90 12.98 -6.66
N ASN A 126 -0.06 13.15 -7.67
CA ASN A 126 0.80 14.34 -7.80
C ASN A 126 -0.02 15.60 -8.02
N ILE A 127 -1.02 15.57 -8.90
CA ILE A 127 -1.93 16.71 -9.16
C ILE A 127 -2.68 17.08 -7.86
N LEU A 128 -3.24 16.09 -7.15
CA LEU A 128 -3.95 16.33 -5.90
C LEU A 128 -3.04 16.97 -4.84
N ARG A 129 -1.84 16.42 -4.62
CA ARG A 129 -0.90 16.98 -3.63
C ARG A 129 -0.44 18.37 -3.99
N GLN A 130 -0.22 18.68 -5.27
CA GLN A 130 0.10 20.03 -5.70
C GLN A 130 -1.02 21.00 -5.35
N GLY A 131 -2.28 20.71 -5.73
CA GLY A 131 -3.41 21.55 -5.38
C GLY A 131 -3.60 21.73 -3.87
N LEU A 132 -3.39 20.66 -3.09
CA LEU A 132 -3.44 20.72 -1.62
C LEU A 132 -2.30 21.58 -1.03
N ASN A 133 -1.09 21.51 -1.58
CA ASN A 133 0.03 22.36 -1.16
C ASN A 133 -0.22 23.84 -1.50
N ASP A 134 -0.84 24.15 -2.64
CA ASP A 134 -1.23 25.51 -2.99
C ASP A 134 -2.28 26.09 -2.02
N ILE A 135 -3.16 25.24 -1.49
CA ILE A 135 -4.10 25.60 -0.42
C ILE A 135 -3.34 25.79 0.90
N ALA A 136 -2.47 24.86 1.27
CA ALA A 136 -1.68 24.90 2.49
C ALA A 136 -0.81 26.17 2.59
N ALA A 137 -0.25 26.61 1.47
CA ALA A 137 0.55 27.84 1.42
C ALA A 137 -0.25 29.10 1.81
N ARG A 138 -1.58 29.03 1.74
CA ARG A 138 -2.49 30.17 2.03
C ARG A 138 -3.35 29.92 3.27
N ASN A 139 -3.25 28.75 3.88
CA ASN A 139 -4.10 28.37 5.01
C ASN A 139 -3.26 27.77 6.14
N PRO A 140 -3.04 28.51 7.24
CA PRO A 140 -2.22 28.06 8.36
C PRO A 140 -2.82 26.86 9.14
N LEU A 141 -4.08 26.51 8.88
CA LEU A 141 -4.68 25.30 9.44
C LEU A 141 -4.07 24.01 8.87
N ILE A 142 -3.41 24.06 7.74
CA ILE A 142 -2.77 22.89 7.13
C ILE A 142 -1.28 22.92 7.46
N ALA A 143 -0.84 22.04 8.34
CA ALA A 143 0.55 21.92 8.73
C ALA A 143 1.39 21.21 7.67
N LEU A 144 0.84 20.18 7.04
CA LEU A 144 1.56 19.34 6.08
C LEU A 144 0.60 18.60 5.15
N VAL A 145 0.97 18.50 3.89
CA VAL A 145 0.37 17.57 2.93
C VAL A 145 1.38 16.46 2.64
N ARG A 146 0.98 15.21 2.82
CA ARG A 146 1.83 14.04 2.58
C ARG A 146 1.06 12.93 1.87
N GLY A 147 1.76 12.10 1.12
CA GLY A 147 1.13 10.96 0.44
C GLY A 147 2.01 10.35 -0.64
N LYS A 148 1.51 9.28 -1.22
CA LYS A 148 2.08 8.61 -2.38
C LYS A 148 0.96 8.01 -3.23
N GLY A 149 0.99 8.24 -4.54
CA GLY A 149 -0.15 7.90 -5.40
C GLY A 149 -1.45 8.52 -4.87
N LEU A 150 -2.49 7.71 -4.75
CA LEU A 150 -3.79 8.11 -4.23
C LEU A 150 -3.99 7.80 -2.72
N LEU A 151 -2.91 7.55 -2.00
CA LEU A 151 -2.91 7.48 -0.54
C LEU A 151 -2.34 8.78 0.01
N ASN A 152 -3.21 9.72 0.38
CA ASN A 152 -2.83 11.07 0.78
C ASN A 152 -3.40 11.42 2.16
N ALA A 153 -2.72 12.31 2.86
CA ALA A 153 -3.16 12.87 4.14
C ALA A 153 -2.85 14.36 4.21
N ILE A 154 -3.76 15.09 4.82
CA ILE A 154 -3.60 16.48 5.24
C ILE A 154 -3.44 16.46 6.76
N VAL A 155 -2.36 17.00 7.25
CA VAL A 155 -2.13 17.16 8.70
C VAL A 155 -2.66 18.53 9.08
N ILE A 156 -3.60 18.56 10.00
CA ILE A 156 -4.20 19.79 10.51
C ILE A 156 -3.34 20.33 11.66
N ASN A 157 -3.10 21.63 11.62
CA ASN A 157 -2.39 22.35 12.69
C ASN A 157 -3.35 22.62 13.85
N SER A 158 -3.45 21.67 14.75
CA SER A 158 -4.30 21.73 15.94
C SER A 158 -3.64 21.01 17.10
N ASP A 159 -4.09 21.29 18.33
CA ASP A 159 -3.68 20.57 19.51
C ASP A 159 -4.05 19.08 19.44
N GLU A 160 -3.33 18.21 20.14
CA GLU A 160 -3.53 16.75 20.09
C GLU A 160 -4.93 16.32 20.52
N ASP A 161 -5.54 17.04 21.47
CA ASP A 161 -6.88 16.77 22.00
C ASP A 161 -8.00 17.47 21.21
N SER A 162 -7.70 18.11 20.09
CA SER A 162 -8.65 18.88 19.29
C SER A 162 -9.46 17.97 18.34
N ASP A 163 -10.76 18.13 18.32
CA ASP A 163 -11.67 17.48 17.37
C ASP A 163 -11.68 18.15 15.98
N LEU A 164 -10.86 19.18 15.75
CA LEU A 164 -10.91 19.98 14.53
C LEU A 164 -10.73 19.14 13.25
N ALA A 165 -9.80 18.20 13.25
CA ALA A 165 -9.59 17.32 12.09
C ALA A 165 -10.80 16.43 11.82
N TRP A 166 -11.45 15.96 12.88
CA TRP A 166 -12.68 15.19 12.82
C TRP A 166 -13.84 16.03 12.28
N ASP A 167 -14.01 17.23 12.78
CA ASP A 167 -15.06 18.18 12.33
C ASP A 167 -14.90 18.53 10.85
N ILE A 168 -13.67 18.70 10.37
CA ILE A 168 -13.37 18.89 8.96
C ILE A 168 -13.81 17.66 8.15
N CYS A 169 -13.47 16.45 8.60
CA CYS A 169 -13.90 15.21 7.94
C CYS A 169 -15.43 15.09 7.86
N LEU A 170 -16.14 15.48 8.92
CA LEU A 170 -17.61 15.46 8.92
C LEU A 170 -18.24 16.42 7.88
N ARG A 171 -17.57 17.55 7.59
CA ARG A 171 -18.03 18.51 6.58
C ARG A 171 -17.82 18.05 5.13
N PHE A 172 -16.95 17.06 4.90
CA PHE A 172 -16.76 16.42 3.59
C PHE A 172 -17.72 15.24 3.34
N ARG A 173 -18.53 14.90 4.30
CA ARG A 173 -19.52 13.83 4.23
C ARG A 173 -20.86 14.35 3.72
#